data_37eadb1e9448a071a916b741f1079b6a
#
_entry.id   37eadb1e9448a071a916b741f1079b6a
#
_cell.length_a   1.000
_cell.length_b   1.000
_cell.length_c   1.000
_cell.angle_alpha   90.00
_cell.angle_beta   90.00
_cell.angle_gamma   90.00
#
_symmetry.space_group_name_H-M   'P 1'
#
loop_
_entity.id
_entity.type
_entity.pdbx_description
1 polymer ?
#
loop_
_entity_poly.entity_id
_entity_poly.type
_entity_poly.pdbx_seq_one_letter_code
_entity_poly.pdbx_strand_id
1 'polypeptide(L)'
;QMCIRDSQVPMDMSKPEHLEQLKEWMLSYKPEELFDENGRLVPEIAALAPEGNYRMGANPHANGGLLLRDLRMPDFRDYAFDVPFPGSVEGQDMIELGGFVRDIFKLNKESKNFRIFGPDETMSNRLGKVFEETNRDWNGEKYDNDEFLATDGRVMDSMLSEHMCEGWLEGYILTGRHGFFASYEAFIRIIDSMAAQHAKWLKVTSELPWRQKIASLNLILSSNVWQQDPVSYTHLR
;
A
#
# COMPACT_ATOMS: atom_id res chain seq x y z
N GLN A 1 6.60 23.37 -4.39
CA GLN A 1 7.35 24.64 -4.52
C GLN A 1 7.63 25.31 -3.16
N MET A 2 6.78 25.17 -2.14
CA MET A 2 7.03 25.76 -0.82
C MET A 2 8.26 25.17 -0.12
N CYS A 3 8.39 23.85 -0.08
CA CYS A 3 9.51 23.19 0.63
C CYS A 3 10.90 23.52 0.05
N ILE A 4 10.99 23.84 -1.23
CA ILE A 4 12.28 24.17 -1.86
C ILE A 4 12.80 25.54 -1.45
N ARG A 5 11.90 26.50 -1.17
CA ARG A 5 12.30 27.87 -0.77
C ARG A 5 12.65 27.97 0.70
N ASP A 6 12.01 27.15 1.54
CA ASP A 6 12.19 27.25 2.99
C ASP A 6 13.36 26.41 3.50
N SER A 7 13.85 25.45 2.69
CA SER A 7 14.87 24.48 3.10
C SER A 7 16.22 24.66 2.43
N GLN A 8 16.34 25.50 1.40
CA GLN A 8 17.60 25.74 0.71
C GLN A 8 18.20 27.07 1.11
N VAL A 9 19.24 27.00 1.90
CA VAL A 9 20.18 28.12 2.06
C VAL A 9 21.23 27.97 0.96
N PRO A 10 21.30 28.86 -0.02
CA PRO A 10 22.31 28.79 -1.08
C PRO A 10 23.69 29.03 -0.47
N MET A 11 24.49 27.95 -0.40
CA MET A 11 25.83 27.97 0.16
C MET A 11 26.85 27.82 -0.98
N ASP A 12 27.77 28.76 -1.06
CA ASP A 12 28.93 28.71 -1.95
C ASP A 12 30.16 28.29 -1.15
N MET A 13 30.53 27.00 -1.24
CA MET A 13 31.63 26.42 -0.48
C MET A 13 33.01 26.96 -0.86
N SER A 14 33.13 27.76 -1.93
CA SER A 14 34.34 28.47 -2.27
C SER A 14 34.59 29.72 -1.39
N LYS A 15 33.54 30.15 -0.66
CA LYS A 15 33.58 31.31 0.24
C LYS A 15 33.80 30.87 1.68
N PRO A 16 34.90 31.31 2.33
CA PRO A 16 35.21 30.92 3.71
C PRO A 16 34.11 31.25 4.70
N GLU A 17 33.43 32.38 4.53
CA GLU A 17 32.32 32.79 5.37
C GLU A 17 31.10 31.87 5.30
N HIS A 18 30.80 31.32 4.13
CA HIS A 18 29.71 30.33 3.98
C HIS A 18 30.10 29.00 4.58
N LEU A 19 31.36 28.60 4.46
CA LEU A 19 31.86 27.36 5.05
C LEU A 19 31.80 27.43 6.57
N GLU A 20 32.20 28.56 7.17
CA GLU A 20 32.11 28.73 8.64
C GLU A 20 30.66 28.75 9.11
N GLN A 21 29.77 29.43 8.41
CA GLN A 21 28.33 29.41 8.72
C GLN A 21 27.74 27.99 8.67
N LEU A 22 28.12 27.20 7.65
CA LEU A 22 27.70 25.79 7.54
C LEU A 22 28.23 24.98 8.73
N LYS A 23 29.49 25.16 9.09
CA LYS A 23 30.12 24.49 10.24
C LYS A 23 29.40 24.85 11.54
N GLU A 24 29.15 26.12 11.80
CA GLU A 24 28.40 26.57 12.99
C GLU A 24 27.02 25.95 13.04
N TRP A 25 26.31 25.91 11.90
CA TRP A 25 25.01 25.26 11.80
C TRP A 25 25.09 23.76 12.08
N MET A 26 26.06 23.04 11.52
CA MET A 26 26.24 21.61 11.79
C MET A 26 26.59 21.35 13.26
N LEU A 27 27.45 22.18 13.87
CA LEU A 27 27.81 22.06 15.28
C LEU A 27 26.65 22.38 16.23
N SER A 28 25.66 23.17 15.79
CA SER A 28 24.46 23.46 16.58
C SER A 28 23.62 22.23 16.88
N TYR A 29 23.78 21.14 16.11
CA TYR A 29 23.16 19.84 16.37
C TYR A 29 23.90 19.00 17.42
N LYS A 30 25.01 19.51 17.95
CA LYS A 30 25.83 18.87 18.99
C LYS A 30 26.16 17.41 18.67
N PRO A 31 26.85 17.15 17.55
CA PRO A 31 27.17 15.79 17.14
C PRO A 31 27.98 15.00 18.17
N GLU A 32 28.71 15.69 19.06
CA GLU A 32 29.45 15.11 20.16
C GLU A 32 28.57 14.45 21.24
N GLU A 33 27.29 14.80 21.30
CA GLU A 33 26.31 14.12 22.18
C GLU A 33 25.84 12.78 21.58
N LEU A 34 26.01 12.59 20.27
CA LEU A 34 25.54 11.42 19.53
C LEU A 34 26.66 10.48 19.08
N PHE A 35 27.84 11.04 18.81
CA PHE A 35 28.96 10.31 18.22
C PHE A 35 30.25 10.53 19.00
N ASP A 36 31.08 9.49 19.06
CA ASP A 36 32.44 9.57 19.60
C ASP A 36 33.41 10.23 18.59
N GLU A 37 34.66 10.38 19.00
CA GLU A 37 35.74 10.96 18.19
C GLU A 37 36.03 10.18 16.88
N ASN A 38 35.58 8.93 16.79
CA ASN A 38 35.72 8.07 15.60
C ASN A 38 34.45 8.07 14.73
N GLY A 39 33.46 8.90 15.08
CA GLY A 39 32.17 8.98 14.37
C GLY A 39 31.25 7.78 14.61
N ARG A 40 31.44 7.01 15.68
CA ARG A 40 30.57 5.93 16.10
C ARG A 40 29.54 6.46 17.08
N LEU A 41 28.34 5.88 17.04
CA LEU A 41 27.30 6.22 18.04
C LEU A 41 27.83 5.96 19.45
N VAL A 42 27.56 6.90 20.36
CA VAL A 42 27.84 6.68 21.78
C VAL A 42 27.06 5.46 22.30
N PRO A 43 27.59 4.71 23.28
CA PRO A 43 27.02 3.43 23.71
C PRO A 43 25.54 3.50 24.10
N GLU A 44 25.12 4.58 24.74
CA GLU A 44 23.74 4.79 25.18
C GLU A 44 22.77 4.89 24.01
N ILE A 45 23.17 5.56 22.93
CA ILE A 45 22.37 5.67 21.71
C ILE A 45 22.43 4.35 20.93
N ALA A 46 23.61 3.72 20.83
CA ALA A 46 23.75 2.44 20.15
C ALA A 46 22.89 1.33 20.80
N ALA A 47 22.72 1.36 22.13
CA ALA A 47 21.89 0.41 22.87
C ALA A 47 20.38 0.52 22.54
N LEU A 48 19.92 1.65 21.97
CA LEU A 48 18.54 1.83 21.51
C LEU A 48 18.26 1.13 20.20
N ALA A 49 19.30 0.74 19.45
CA ALA A 49 19.13 0.07 18.16
C ALA A 49 18.48 -1.31 18.35
N PRO A 50 17.43 -1.62 17.58
CA PRO A 50 16.78 -2.93 17.69
C PRO A 50 17.73 -4.05 17.28
N GLU A 51 17.52 -5.25 17.84
CA GLU A 51 18.28 -6.44 17.52
C GLU A 51 17.43 -7.51 16.83
N GLY A 52 18.10 -8.44 16.15
CA GLY A 52 17.46 -9.57 15.47
C GLY A 52 16.37 -9.13 14.51
N ASN A 53 15.23 -9.79 14.56
CA ASN A 53 14.08 -9.53 13.68
C ASN A 53 13.37 -8.19 13.91
N TYR A 54 13.71 -7.47 14.97
CA TYR A 54 13.23 -6.10 15.18
C TYR A 54 13.93 -5.10 14.25
N ARG A 55 15.07 -5.46 13.67
CA ARG A 55 15.71 -4.66 12.61
C ARG A 55 14.95 -4.85 11.30
N MET A 56 14.56 -3.76 10.64
CA MET A 56 13.84 -3.82 9.37
C MET A 56 14.59 -4.71 8.33
N GLY A 57 15.90 -4.53 8.18
CA GLY A 57 16.71 -5.29 7.24
C GLY A 57 16.94 -6.77 7.61
N ALA A 58 16.65 -7.17 8.85
CA ALA A 58 16.77 -8.55 9.31
C ALA A 58 15.42 -9.24 9.47
N ASN A 59 14.31 -8.49 9.44
CA ASN A 59 12.98 -9.07 9.52
C ASN A 59 12.64 -9.78 8.20
N PRO A 60 12.36 -11.09 8.21
CA PRO A 60 12.08 -11.82 6.98
C PRO A 60 10.82 -11.34 6.25
N HIS A 61 9.86 -10.72 6.95
CA HIS A 61 8.67 -10.12 6.34
C HIS A 61 8.94 -8.78 5.65
N ALA A 62 9.98 -8.07 6.05
CA ALA A 62 10.34 -6.76 5.49
C ALA A 62 11.60 -6.81 4.60
N ASN A 63 12.26 -7.96 4.52
CA ASN A 63 13.53 -8.12 3.82
C ASN A 63 13.36 -8.64 2.39
N GLY A 64 12.89 -7.74 1.52
CA GLY A 64 13.05 -7.91 0.08
C GLY A 64 12.46 -9.17 -0.54
N GLY A 65 11.36 -9.70 -0.01
CA GLY A 65 10.68 -10.84 -0.62
C GLY A 65 11.20 -12.22 -0.23
N LEU A 66 11.96 -12.35 0.87
CA LEU A 66 12.41 -13.67 1.38
C LEU A 66 11.24 -14.61 1.67
N LEU A 67 10.08 -14.08 2.02
CA LEU A 67 8.86 -14.83 2.31
C LEU A 67 7.84 -14.79 1.18
N LEU A 68 8.24 -14.41 -0.02
CA LEU A 68 7.34 -14.44 -1.17
C LEU A 68 6.77 -15.83 -1.34
N ARG A 69 5.46 -15.94 -1.33
CA ARG A 69 4.71 -17.19 -1.58
C ARG A 69 3.84 -16.98 -2.80
N ASP A 70 3.83 -18.00 -3.66
CA ASP A 70 2.96 -17.99 -4.82
C ASP A 70 1.50 -17.91 -4.40
N LEU A 71 0.74 -17.06 -5.09
CA LEU A 71 -0.69 -16.96 -4.93
C LEU A 71 -1.36 -18.07 -5.73
N ARG A 72 -2.19 -18.89 -5.06
CA ARG A 72 -3.04 -19.87 -5.73
C ARG A 72 -4.20 -19.15 -6.38
N MET A 73 -4.35 -19.34 -7.68
CA MET A 73 -5.38 -18.67 -8.47
C MET A 73 -6.39 -19.73 -8.96
N PRO A 74 -7.70 -19.44 -8.97
CA PRO A 74 -8.67 -20.27 -9.67
C PRO A 74 -8.49 -20.12 -11.18
N ASP A 75 -9.08 -21.01 -11.98
CA ASP A 75 -9.12 -20.84 -13.43
C ASP A 75 -10.13 -19.74 -13.77
N PHE A 76 -9.65 -18.65 -14.38
CA PHE A 76 -10.51 -17.52 -14.73
C PHE A 76 -11.60 -17.89 -15.74
N ARG A 77 -11.43 -18.97 -16.50
CA ARG A 77 -12.41 -19.46 -17.46
C ARG A 77 -13.69 -19.98 -16.80
N ASP A 78 -13.61 -20.40 -15.54
CA ASP A 78 -14.77 -20.87 -14.76
C ASP A 78 -15.76 -19.75 -14.45
N TYR A 79 -15.35 -18.48 -14.64
CA TYR A 79 -16.17 -17.28 -14.43
C TYR A 79 -16.67 -16.67 -15.73
N ALA A 80 -16.41 -17.31 -16.86
CA ALA A 80 -16.94 -16.91 -18.15
C ALA A 80 -18.41 -17.34 -18.28
N PHE A 81 -19.22 -16.53 -18.95
CA PHE A 81 -20.57 -16.89 -19.34
C PHE A 81 -20.71 -16.83 -20.86
N ASP A 82 -21.54 -17.71 -21.40
CA ASP A 82 -21.77 -17.77 -22.84
C ASP A 82 -22.58 -16.57 -23.31
N VAL A 83 -22.11 -15.95 -24.39
CA VAL A 83 -22.79 -14.88 -25.12
C VAL A 83 -23.09 -15.37 -26.52
N PRO A 84 -24.23 -16.09 -26.77
CA PRO A 84 -24.52 -16.73 -28.04
C PRO A 84 -24.61 -15.74 -29.20
N PHE A 85 -25.07 -14.52 -28.92
CA PHE A 85 -25.10 -13.42 -29.89
C PHE A 85 -25.05 -12.07 -29.15
N PRO A 86 -24.65 -10.99 -29.84
CA PRO A 86 -24.55 -9.65 -29.21
C PRO A 86 -25.89 -9.22 -28.57
N GLY A 87 -25.83 -8.78 -27.32
CA GLY A 87 -27.01 -8.32 -26.57
C GLY A 87 -27.88 -9.43 -25.98
N SER A 88 -27.48 -10.71 -26.07
CA SER A 88 -28.26 -11.84 -25.53
C SER A 88 -28.14 -12.03 -24.04
N VAL A 89 -27.10 -11.46 -23.41
CA VAL A 89 -26.79 -11.61 -22.00
C VAL A 89 -26.42 -10.25 -21.42
N GLU A 90 -26.96 -9.95 -20.24
CA GLU A 90 -26.50 -8.86 -19.40
C GLU A 90 -25.60 -9.42 -18.33
N GLY A 91 -24.35 -8.95 -18.29
CA GLY A 91 -23.36 -9.34 -17.28
C GLY A 91 -22.73 -8.13 -16.61
N GLN A 92 -22.21 -8.34 -15.42
CA GLN A 92 -21.45 -7.34 -14.68
C GLN A 92 -20.08 -7.92 -14.35
N ASP A 93 -19.07 -7.43 -15.01
CA ASP A 93 -17.67 -7.86 -14.88
C ASP A 93 -17.17 -7.84 -13.42
N MET A 94 -17.49 -6.78 -12.69
CA MET A 94 -17.08 -6.65 -11.27
C MET A 94 -17.77 -7.66 -10.35
N ILE A 95 -18.97 -8.14 -10.67
CA ILE A 95 -19.63 -9.21 -9.90
C ILE A 95 -18.91 -10.54 -10.13
N GLU A 96 -18.54 -10.83 -11.37
CA GLU A 96 -17.79 -12.04 -11.71
C GLU A 96 -16.37 -11.99 -11.13
N LEU A 97 -15.71 -10.83 -11.19
CA LEU A 97 -14.46 -10.59 -10.49
C LEU A 97 -14.58 -10.82 -8.99
N GLY A 98 -15.69 -10.38 -8.36
CA GLY A 98 -15.98 -10.63 -6.95
C GLY A 98 -16.00 -12.12 -6.62
N GLY A 99 -16.59 -12.96 -7.48
CA GLY A 99 -16.57 -14.42 -7.36
C GLY A 99 -15.17 -15.00 -7.50
N PHE A 100 -14.42 -14.56 -8.50
CA PHE A 100 -13.03 -14.96 -8.71
C PHE A 100 -12.15 -14.64 -7.48
N VAL A 101 -12.27 -13.43 -6.95
CA VAL A 101 -11.52 -12.97 -5.78
C VAL A 101 -11.91 -13.70 -4.51
N ARG A 102 -13.20 -14.01 -4.32
CA ARG A 102 -13.67 -14.90 -3.25
C ARG A 102 -12.91 -16.23 -3.27
N ASP A 103 -12.78 -16.82 -4.44
CA ASP A 103 -12.13 -18.12 -4.57
C ASP A 103 -10.60 -18.02 -4.42
N ILE A 104 -9.98 -16.88 -4.72
CA ILE A 104 -8.61 -16.59 -4.30
C ILE A 104 -8.48 -16.65 -2.78
N PHE A 105 -9.39 -15.99 -2.03
CA PHE A 105 -9.38 -16.06 -0.56
C PHE A 105 -9.51 -17.49 -0.06
N LYS A 106 -10.43 -18.27 -0.63
CA LYS A 106 -10.64 -19.68 -0.29
C LYS A 106 -9.41 -20.53 -0.52
N LEU A 107 -8.77 -20.43 -1.69
CA LEU A 107 -7.56 -21.20 -2.03
C LEU A 107 -6.36 -20.82 -1.17
N ASN A 108 -6.30 -19.62 -0.65
CA ASN A 108 -5.18 -19.08 0.14
C ASN A 108 -5.53 -18.89 1.62
N LYS A 109 -6.55 -19.56 2.11
CA LYS A 109 -7.05 -19.43 3.49
C LYS A 109 -5.97 -19.71 4.53
N GLU A 110 -5.21 -20.80 4.34
CA GLU A 110 -4.14 -21.20 5.25
C GLU A 110 -2.90 -20.31 5.16
N SER A 111 -2.53 -19.88 3.95
CA SER A 111 -1.35 -19.05 3.74
C SER A 111 -1.55 -17.59 4.17
N LYS A 112 -2.80 -17.13 4.20
CA LYS A 112 -3.21 -15.76 4.56
C LYS A 112 -2.38 -14.68 3.86
N ASN A 113 -2.01 -14.90 2.60
CA ASN A 113 -1.09 -14.08 1.83
C ASN A 113 -1.77 -13.19 0.79
N PHE A 114 -3.08 -12.96 0.93
CA PHE A 114 -3.85 -12.10 0.03
C PHE A 114 -4.77 -11.15 0.82
N ARG A 115 -4.83 -9.87 0.40
CA ARG A 115 -5.72 -8.84 0.98
C ARG A 115 -6.28 -7.92 -0.10
N ILE A 116 -7.44 -7.34 0.19
CA ILE A 116 -8.01 -6.21 -0.53
C ILE A 116 -7.84 -4.95 0.32
N PHE A 117 -7.56 -3.84 -0.35
CA PHE A 117 -7.49 -2.51 0.24
C PHE A 117 -8.41 -1.59 -0.55
N GLY A 118 -9.20 -0.78 0.13
CA GLY A 118 -10.14 0.13 -0.51
C GLY A 118 -10.69 1.18 0.46
N PRO A 119 -11.16 2.33 -0.05
CA PRO A 119 -11.65 3.44 0.76
C PRO A 119 -13.15 3.29 1.07
N ASP A 120 -13.56 2.20 1.75
CA ASP A 120 -14.95 1.88 2.07
C ASP A 120 -15.84 1.63 0.84
N GLU A 121 -15.28 1.02 -0.20
CA GLU A 121 -15.95 0.87 -1.49
C GLU A 121 -16.10 -0.59 -1.95
N THR A 122 -15.80 -1.59 -1.12
CA THR A 122 -15.85 -3.00 -1.53
C THR A 122 -17.21 -3.42 -2.04
N MET A 123 -18.29 -3.04 -1.35
CA MET A 123 -19.66 -3.38 -1.76
C MET A 123 -20.08 -2.62 -3.01
N SER A 124 -19.80 -1.33 -3.06
CA SER A 124 -20.17 -0.47 -4.18
C SER A 124 -19.34 -0.78 -5.45
N ASN A 125 -18.12 -1.27 -5.31
CA ASN A 125 -17.32 -1.84 -6.40
C ASN A 125 -17.79 -3.26 -6.82
N ARG A 126 -18.92 -3.74 -6.31
CA ARG A 126 -19.51 -5.06 -6.64
C ARG A 126 -18.65 -6.27 -6.21
N LEU A 127 -17.71 -6.09 -5.31
CA LEU A 127 -16.85 -7.15 -4.79
C LEU A 127 -17.44 -7.89 -3.59
N GLY A 128 -18.70 -7.66 -3.23
CA GLY A 128 -19.35 -8.18 -2.02
C GLY A 128 -19.30 -9.69 -1.84
N LYS A 129 -19.18 -10.49 -2.92
CA LYS A 129 -19.01 -11.95 -2.84
C LYS A 129 -17.80 -12.37 -2.00
N VAL A 130 -16.79 -11.50 -1.80
CA VAL A 130 -15.62 -11.82 -0.97
C VAL A 130 -15.98 -12.05 0.48
N PHE A 131 -17.06 -11.45 0.96
CA PHE A 131 -17.55 -11.61 2.34
C PHE A 131 -18.16 -13.00 2.62
N GLU A 132 -18.30 -13.85 1.62
CA GLU A 132 -18.61 -15.27 1.80
C GLU A 132 -17.42 -16.06 2.41
N GLU A 133 -16.17 -15.56 2.25
CA GLU A 133 -14.93 -16.24 2.69
C GLU A 133 -14.10 -15.43 3.70
N THR A 134 -14.33 -14.15 3.83
CA THR A 134 -13.58 -13.26 4.73
C THR A 134 -14.43 -12.13 5.25
N ASN A 135 -13.84 -11.28 6.10
CA ASN A 135 -14.47 -10.08 6.65
C ASN A 135 -13.56 -8.87 6.43
N ARG A 136 -14.10 -7.67 6.78
CA ARG A 136 -13.28 -6.49 7.00
C ARG A 136 -12.38 -6.68 8.21
N ASP A 137 -11.16 -6.24 8.12
CA ASP A 137 -10.21 -6.18 9.25
C ASP A 137 -10.65 -5.07 10.20
N TRP A 138 -11.09 -5.46 11.40
CA TRP A 138 -11.63 -4.52 12.38
C TRP A 138 -11.21 -4.89 13.79
N ASN A 139 -10.50 -3.98 14.44
CA ASN A 139 -9.98 -4.14 15.80
C ASN A 139 -10.69 -3.24 16.83
N GLY A 140 -11.69 -2.47 16.41
CA GLY A 140 -12.51 -1.63 17.27
C GLY A 140 -13.67 -2.39 17.94
N GLU A 141 -14.50 -1.64 18.64
CA GLU A 141 -15.75 -2.13 19.20
C GLU A 141 -16.69 -2.60 18.08
N LYS A 142 -17.45 -3.65 18.35
CA LYS A 142 -18.46 -4.20 17.44
C LYS A 142 -19.80 -4.11 18.10
N TYR A 143 -20.81 -3.74 17.31
CA TYR A 143 -22.20 -3.67 17.72
C TYR A 143 -23.02 -4.77 17.06
N ASP A 144 -24.20 -5.08 17.60
CA ASP A 144 -25.04 -6.18 17.14
C ASP A 144 -25.52 -6.04 15.68
N ASN A 145 -25.51 -4.82 15.16
CA ASN A 145 -25.88 -4.50 13.78
C ASN A 145 -24.68 -4.39 12.82
N ASP A 146 -23.47 -4.64 13.30
CA ASP A 146 -22.29 -4.65 12.44
C ASP A 146 -22.18 -5.95 11.67
N GLU A 147 -21.96 -5.84 10.37
CA GLU A 147 -21.82 -6.98 9.47
C GLU A 147 -20.40 -7.08 8.90
N PHE A 148 -19.94 -8.30 8.73
CA PHE A 148 -18.66 -8.61 8.08
C PHE A 148 -17.42 -7.98 8.73
N LEU A 149 -17.39 -7.89 10.08
CA LEU A 149 -16.23 -7.39 10.82
C LEU A 149 -15.53 -8.53 11.58
N ALA A 150 -14.22 -8.62 11.46
CA ALA A 150 -13.37 -9.57 12.20
C ALA A 150 -11.94 -9.04 12.37
N THR A 151 -11.29 -9.41 13.48
CA THR A 151 -9.89 -9.02 13.75
C THR A 151 -8.89 -9.71 12.83
N ASP A 152 -9.28 -10.78 12.17
CA ASP A 152 -8.49 -11.50 11.17
C ASP A 152 -9.04 -11.33 9.74
N GLY A 153 -9.91 -10.34 9.54
CA GLY A 153 -10.45 -9.99 8.24
C GLY A 153 -9.36 -9.69 7.20
N ARG A 154 -9.68 -9.94 5.95
CA ARG A 154 -8.72 -9.79 4.84
C ARG A 154 -9.05 -8.63 3.91
N VAL A 155 -10.07 -7.86 4.24
CA VAL A 155 -10.48 -6.65 3.53
C VAL A 155 -10.22 -5.45 4.42
N MET A 156 -9.31 -4.58 4.01
CA MET A 156 -9.02 -3.30 4.67
C MET A 156 -9.80 -2.19 3.96
N ASP A 157 -11.01 -1.99 4.41
CA ASP A 157 -12.06 -1.19 3.75
C ASP A 157 -12.81 -0.34 4.79
N SER A 158 -12.07 0.42 5.56
CA SER A 158 -12.62 1.14 6.72
C SER A 158 -12.40 2.65 6.72
N MET A 159 -11.75 3.20 5.68
CA MET A 159 -11.34 4.60 5.71
C MET A 159 -11.45 5.22 4.31
N LEU A 160 -12.10 6.37 4.22
CA LEU A 160 -12.16 7.17 2.99
C LEU A 160 -10.83 7.92 2.76
N SER A 161 -9.80 7.17 2.48
CA SER A 161 -8.47 7.70 2.17
C SER A 161 -7.74 6.78 1.19
N GLU A 162 -7.81 7.10 -0.07
CA GLU A 162 -7.17 6.36 -1.15
C GLU A 162 -5.66 6.27 -0.96
N HIS A 163 -5.02 7.36 -0.54
CA HIS A 163 -3.58 7.39 -0.27
C HIS A 163 -3.17 6.40 0.82
N MET A 164 -3.95 6.34 1.91
CA MET A 164 -3.65 5.42 3.00
C MET A 164 -3.88 3.98 2.57
N CYS A 165 -4.97 3.71 1.88
CA CYS A 165 -5.31 2.36 1.40
C CYS A 165 -4.26 1.83 0.41
N GLU A 166 -3.80 2.67 -0.52
CA GLU A 166 -2.70 2.30 -1.42
C GLU A 166 -1.39 2.13 -0.68
N GLY A 167 -1.06 3.03 0.25
CA GLY A 167 0.14 2.92 1.09
C GLY A 167 0.16 1.63 1.92
N TRP A 168 -0.98 1.18 2.42
CA TRP A 168 -1.11 -0.12 3.08
C TRP A 168 -0.86 -1.28 2.12
N LEU A 169 -1.39 -1.21 0.90
CA LEU A 169 -1.11 -2.21 -0.13
C LEU A 169 0.39 -2.24 -0.45
N GLU A 170 1.01 -1.09 -0.68
CA GLU A 170 2.46 -1.02 -0.94
C GLU A 170 3.27 -1.68 0.19
N GLY A 171 2.99 -1.33 1.44
CA GLY A 171 3.63 -1.95 2.59
C GLY A 171 3.38 -3.47 2.67
N TYR A 172 2.17 -3.92 2.34
CA TYR A 172 1.79 -5.32 2.39
C TYR A 172 2.52 -6.17 1.35
N ILE A 173 2.63 -5.69 0.10
CA ILE A 173 3.33 -6.42 -0.96
C ILE A 173 4.84 -6.49 -0.71
N LEU A 174 5.43 -5.52 0.00
CA LEU A 174 6.83 -5.58 0.43
C LEU A 174 7.12 -6.75 1.38
N THR A 175 6.11 -7.25 2.06
CA THR A 175 6.23 -8.41 2.94
C THR A 175 6.19 -9.75 2.20
N GLY A 176 6.17 -9.75 0.86
CA GLY A 176 6.09 -10.96 0.03
C GLY A 176 4.66 -11.51 -0.13
N ARG A 177 3.66 -10.72 0.21
CA ARG A 177 2.24 -11.06 0.08
C ARG A 177 1.63 -10.38 -1.14
N HIS A 178 0.39 -10.73 -1.45
CA HIS A 178 -0.33 -10.26 -2.64
C HIS A 178 -1.61 -9.53 -2.26
N GLY A 179 -2.00 -8.60 -3.10
CA GLY A 179 -3.25 -7.88 -2.92
C GLY A 179 -3.54 -6.92 -4.06
N PHE A 180 -4.62 -6.21 -3.92
CA PHE A 180 -4.95 -5.11 -4.80
C PHE A 180 -5.65 -3.98 -4.03
N PHE A 181 -5.57 -2.79 -4.58
CA PHE A 181 -6.37 -1.65 -4.20
C PHE A 181 -7.58 -1.56 -5.15
N ALA A 182 -8.77 -1.38 -4.59
CA ALA A 182 -10.00 -1.20 -5.36
C ALA A 182 -10.60 0.17 -5.08
N SER A 183 -10.93 0.92 -6.13
CA SER A 183 -11.59 2.22 -6.05
C SER A 183 -12.33 2.52 -7.35
N TYR A 184 -13.00 3.68 -7.40
CA TYR A 184 -13.61 4.18 -8.61
C TYR A 184 -12.59 4.84 -9.52
N GLU A 185 -12.77 4.71 -10.82
CA GLU A 185 -11.96 5.40 -11.83
C GLU A 185 -11.89 6.92 -11.62
N ALA A 186 -12.96 7.51 -11.11
CA ALA A 186 -13.03 8.93 -10.84
C ALA A 186 -11.95 9.42 -9.86
N PHE A 187 -11.48 8.55 -8.97
CA PHE A 187 -10.52 8.89 -7.91
C PHE A 187 -9.09 8.47 -8.19
N ILE A 188 -8.80 7.88 -9.35
CA ILE A 188 -7.44 7.43 -9.69
C ILE A 188 -6.39 8.53 -9.59
N ARG A 189 -6.76 9.77 -9.85
CA ARG A 189 -5.83 10.91 -9.75
C ARG A 189 -5.35 11.18 -8.32
N ILE A 190 -6.09 10.72 -7.31
CA ILE A 190 -5.70 10.85 -5.91
C ILE A 190 -4.44 10.02 -5.64
N ILE A 191 -4.32 8.83 -6.24
CA ILE A 191 -3.21 7.90 -6.04
C ILE A 191 -2.18 7.89 -7.16
N ASP A 192 -2.37 8.66 -8.23
CA ASP A 192 -1.48 8.68 -9.39
C ASP A 192 -0.02 8.95 -9.02
N SER A 193 0.21 9.93 -8.14
CA SER A 193 1.56 10.26 -7.69
C SER A 193 2.21 9.14 -6.87
N MET A 194 1.44 8.40 -6.07
CA MET A 194 1.94 7.27 -5.29
C MET A 194 2.29 6.10 -6.19
N ALA A 195 1.41 5.74 -7.12
CA ALA A 195 1.67 4.70 -8.11
C ALA A 195 2.93 5.00 -8.93
N ALA A 196 3.12 6.28 -9.34
CA ALA A 196 4.32 6.73 -10.04
C ALA A 196 5.58 6.63 -9.16
N GLN A 197 5.50 6.97 -7.88
CA GLN A 197 6.60 6.81 -6.92
C GLN A 197 6.92 5.35 -6.67
N HIS A 198 5.92 4.49 -6.55
CA HIS A 198 6.13 3.05 -6.41
C HIS A 198 6.83 2.45 -7.62
N ALA A 199 6.43 2.81 -8.84
CA ALA A 199 7.08 2.38 -10.07
C ALA A 199 8.55 2.82 -10.13
N LYS A 200 8.86 4.05 -9.72
CA LYS A 200 10.22 4.55 -9.63
C LYS A 200 11.05 3.79 -8.58
N TRP A 201 10.46 3.53 -7.43
CA TRP A 201 11.08 2.74 -6.38
C TRP A 201 11.39 1.32 -6.86
N LEU A 202 10.45 0.64 -7.53
CA LEU A 202 10.65 -0.69 -8.12
C LEU A 202 11.82 -0.71 -9.09
N LYS A 203 11.93 0.29 -9.97
CA LYS A 203 13.04 0.42 -10.91
C LYS A 203 14.38 0.48 -10.18
N VAL A 204 14.52 1.34 -9.20
CA VAL A 204 15.76 1.52 -8.44
C VAL A 204 16.11 0.27 -7.63
N THR A 205 15.14 -0.33 -6.97
CA THR A 205 15.38 -1.49 -6.11
C THR A 205 15.65 -2.78 -6.89
N SER A 206 15.18 -2.87 -8.15
CA SER A 206 15.46 -4.01 -9.02
C SER A 206 16.96 -4.13 -9.40
N GLU A 207 17.72 -3.07 -9.24
CA GLU A 207 19.18 -3.05 -9.49
C GLU A 207 19.97 -3.58 -8.29
N LEU A 208 19.33 -3.79 -7.12
CA LEU A 208 20.01 -4.29 -5.93
C LEU A 208 20.13 -5.81 -5.96
N PRO A 209 21.37 -6.36 -5.97
CA PRO A 209 21.59 -7.79 -6.21
C PRO A 209 21.06 -8.70 -5.08
N TRP A 210 20.90 -8.18 -3.88
CA TRP A 210 20.39 -8.93 -2.73
C TRP A 210 18.86 -8.93 -2.62
N ARG A 211 18.17 -8.07 -3.39
CA ARG A 211 16.73 -7.93 -3.27
C ARG A 211 16.00 -8.96 -4.12
N GLN A 212 15.06 -9.63 -3.51
CA GLN A 212 14.17 -10.58 -4.20
C GLN A 212 13.03 -9.84 -4.92
N LYS A 213 12.40 -10.53 -5.86
CA LYS A 213 11.18 -10.03 -6.51
C LYS A 213 10.07 -9.89 -5.47
N ILE A 214 9.27 -8.85 -5.61
CA ILE A 214 8.07 -8.61 -4.79
C ILE A 214 6.81 -8.76 -5.64
N ALA A 215 5.67 -8.90 -4.98
CA ALA A 215 4.38 -8.92 -5.67
C ALA A 215 4.10 -7.58 -6.39
N SER A 216 3.31 -7.65 -7.45
CA SER A 216 2.90 -6.47 -8.22
C SER A 216 1.96 -5.58 -7.41
N LEU A 217 2.08 -4.28 -7.61
CA LEU A 217 1.05 -3.32 -7.22
C LEU A 217 -0.11 -3.44 -8.21
N ASN A 218 -1.26 -3.91 -7.76
CA ASN A 218 -2.44 -4.10 -8.59
C ASN A 218 -3.51 -3.09 -8.20
N LEU A 219 -4.03 -2.37 -9.18
CA LEU A 219 -5.10 -1.40 -9.03
C LEU A 219 -6.32 -1.90 -9.82
N ILE A 220 -7.46 -2.00 -9.15
CA ILE A 220 -8.73 -2.36 -9.77
C ILE A 220 -9.64 -1.14 -9.69
N LEU A 221 -10.02 -0.64 -10.84
CA LEU A 221 -10.81 0.58 -10.97
C LEU A 221 -12.15 0.23 -11.60
N SER A 222 -13.23 0.59 -10.93
CA SER A 222 -14.57 0.45 -11.49
C SER A 222 -15.05 1.76 -12.10
N SER A 223 -15.70 1.67 -13.25
CA SER A 223 -16.20 2.85 -13.97
C SER A 223 -17.65 3.19 -13.69
N ASN A 224 -18.32 2.43 -12.83
CA ASN A 224 -19.76 2.55 -12.59
C ASN A 224 -20.23 3.94 -12.15
N VAL A 225 -19.35 4.74 -11.62
CA VAL A 225 -19.68 6.06 -11.03
C VAL A 225 -18.87 7.20 -11.63
N TRP A 226 -18.16 6.95 -12.71
CA TRP A 226 -17.34 7.98 -13.37
C TRP A 226 -18.06 9.31 -13.56
N GLN A 227 -19.34 9.27 -13.93
CA GLN A 227 -20.15 10.46 -14.20
C GLN A 227 -21.23 10.73 -13.13
N GLN A 228 -21.30 9.89 -12.11
CA GLN A 228 -22.46 9.85 -11.21
C GLN A 228 -22.09 9.85 -9.74
N ASP A 229 -20.87 10.28 -9.39
CA ASP A 229 -20.52 10.42 -7.98
C ASP A 229 -21.32 11.55 -7.35
N PRO A 230 -22.37 11.25 -6.60
CA PRO A 230 -23.22 12.27 -5.98
C PRO A 230 -22.51 13.04 -4.88
N VAL A 231 -21.42 12.50 -4.33
CA VAL A 231 -20.65 13.15 -3.25
C VAL A 231 -19.80 14.26 -3.83
N SER A 232 -19.12 14.04 -4.95
CA SER A 232 -18.31 15.07 -5.61
C SER A 232 -19.15 16.24 -6.13
N TYR A 233 -20.39 15.99 -6.54
CA TYR A 233 -21.28 17.04 -7.05
C TYR A 233 -21.95 17.87 -5.96
N THR A 234 -22.16 17.32 -4.79
CA THR A 234 -22.83 18.06 -3.69
C THR A 234 -21.90 19.03 -2.98
N HIS A 235 -20.59 18.85 -3.07
CA HIS A 235 -19.59 19.72 -2.44
C HIS A 235 -18.99 20.76 -3.37
N LEU A 236 -19.27 20.72 -4.66
CA LEU A 236 -18.77 21.67 -5.67
C LEU A 236 -19.78 22.76 -6.07
N ARG A 237 -20.90 22.91 -5.37
CA ARG A 237 -21.89 23.98 -5.59
C ARG A 237 -21.90 24.97 -4.44
#